data_ee714d36d820f8310ad2b2c2551df568
#
_entry.id   ee714d36d820f8310ad2b2c2551df568
#
_cell.length_a   1.000
_cell.length_b   1.000
_cell.length_c   1.000
_cell.angle_alpha   90.00
_cell.angle_beta   90.00
_cell.angle_gamma   90.00
#
_symmetry.space_group_name_H-M   'P 1'
#
loop_
_entity.id
_entity.type
_entity.pdbx_description
1 polymer ?
#
loop_
_entity_poly.entity_id
_entity_poly.type
_entity_poly.pdbx_seq_one_letter_code
_entity_poly.pdbx_strand_id
1 'polypeptide(L)'
;MKKYIMSIGICLCMASCLNDGFLDVDPKDRQTEATAFSTYDNFKTYAWGLYNIFYGYGNDQNMNYFEDEYNADNMIRAVSGFESQYAYQTARVEATDTEHWDYKYIRRANLMLDNIDGSSLTETEKEHWRSVGYFFRAYKYFMIMSDFGDIPWIEHVLTDESPELYAPRDSRDLVAKNILENLQYAAQHIKAEGDGENTINADVVNALISRYGLFEGTWRKYHGLQDAETYLRASVEASEKVMANYTTLHTPYDELFNSEDLSGVEGIILYKKYETAQLCHGLTRMVRTGESKIEMTKDAVDSYLCSNGLPIGNVNSQYGGDKDVYAQFTDRDYRLYFTVCPPYRVNLTGAAATSTGYELTGNAQDEQFINLMAQISGETYHRLPTLNFKGFYVKEQPHFTSYNWSTAWNASEMGFWMWKYYNIHTDCTNATGVNTTDAPLFRLVEIL
;
A
#
# COMPACT_ATOMS: atom_id res chain seq x y z
N MET A 1 -2.17 -79.72 19.05
CA MET A 1 -1.08 -78.75 19.22
C MET A 1 -1.05 -77.70 18.08
N LYS A 2 -1.08 -78.00 16.79
CA LYS A 2 -1.03 -76.99 15.69
C LYS A 2 -2.17 -75.94 15.70
N LYS A 3 -3.39 -76.33 16.15
CA LYS A 3 -4.51 -75.40 16.20
C LYS A 3 -4.42 -74.31 17.32
N TYR A 4 -3.79 -74.64 18.44
CA TYR A 4 -3.61 -73.73 19.57
C TYR A 4 -2.43 -72.75 19.33
N ILE A 5 -1.43 -73.13 18.57
CA ILE A 5 -0.28 -72.33 18.21
C ILE A 5 -0.77 -71.22 17.23
N MET A 6 -1.69 -71.57 16.34
CA MET A 6 -2.25 -70.61 15.39
C MET A 6 -3.19 -69.56 16.06
N SER A 7 -3.95 -69.96 17.10
CA SER A 7 -4.80 -69.05 17.88
C SER A 7 -3.99 -68.11 18.77
N ILE A 8 -2.85 -68.57 19.34
CA ILE A 8 -1.97 -67.72 20.14
C ILE A 8 -1.23 -66.66 19.22
N GLY A 9 -0.87 -67.05 18.00
CA GLY A 9 -0.26 -66.12 17.01
C GLY A 9 -1.20 -65.03 16.57
N ILE A 10 -2.49 -65.30 16.41
CA ILE A 10 -3.51 -64.31 16.04
C ILE A 10 -3.80 -63.34 17.19
N CYS A 11 -3.81 -63.81 18.45
CA CYS A 11 -3.99 -62.92 19.62
C CYS A 11 -2.77 -62.00 19.86
N LEU A 12 -1.56 -62.45 19.56
CA LEU A 12 -0.34 -61.60 19.66
C LEU A 12 -0.29 -60.50 18.55
N CYS A 13 -0.83 -60.77 17.37
CA CYS A 13 -0.94 -59.76 16.32
C CYS A 13 -2.00 -58.69 16.61
N MET A 14 -3.04 -59.02 17.39
CA MET A 14 -4.08 -58.06 17.74
C MET A 14 -3.70 -57.15 18.93
N ALA A 15 -2.75 -57.56 19.76
CA ALA A 15 -2.24 -56.74 20.87
C ALA A 15 -1.19 -55.69 20.43
N SER A 16 -0.69 -55.79 19.20
CA SER A 16 0.28 -54.82 18.65
C SER A 16 -0.35 -53.55 18.10
N CYS A 17 -1.69 -53.51 17.98
CA CYS A 17 -2.42 -52.35 17.48
C CYS A 17 -2.95 -51.44 18.59
N LEU A 18 -2.58 -51.66 19.85
CA LEU A 18 -3.06 -50.86 20.99
C LEU A 18 -2.06 -49.78 21.46
N ASN A 19 -1.04 -49.53 20.69
CA ASN A 19 -0.14 -48.39 21.00
C ASN A 19 -0.48 -47.22 20.09
N ASP A 20 -1.52 -46.47 20.45
CA ASP A 20 -1.94 -45.25 19.74
C ASP A 20 -0.80 -44.21 19.66
N GLY A 21 0.17 -44.25 20.57
CA GLY A 21 1.35 -43.39 20.55
C GLY A 21 2.39 -43.68 19.47
N PHE A 22 2.23 -44.78 18.67
CA PHE A 22 3.16 -45.04 17.55
C PHE A 22 2.84 -44.22 16.29
N LEU A 23 1.61 -43.75 16.19
CA LEU A 23 1.15 -42.87 15.07
C LEU A 23 1.25 -41.39 15.40
N ASP A 24 1.42 -41.04 16.67
CA ASP A 24 1.66 -39.66 17.13
C ASP A 24 3.15 -39.29 17.01
N VAL A 25 3.71 -39.50 15.84
CA VAL A 25 5.04 -38.93 15.54
C VAL A 25 4.82 -37.53 15.01
N ASP A 26 5.19 -36.55 15.82
CA ASP A 26 5.30 -35.18 15.35
C ASP A 26 6.11 -35.13 14.04
N PRO A 27 5.57 -34.58 12.96
CA PRO A 27 6.31 -34.50 11.70
C PRO A 27 7.61 -33.72 11.94
N LYS A 28 8.74 -34.34 11.80
CA LYS A 28 10.06 -33.71 12.00
C LYS A 28 10.41 -32.67 10.93
N ASP A 29 9.65 -32.66 9.87
CA ASP A 29 9.81 -31.80 8.67
C ASP A 29 8.75 -30.69 8.56
N ARG A 30 7.81 -30.63 9.50
CA ARG A 30 6.80 -29.59 9.58
C ARG A 30 6.80 -28.93 10.95
N GLN A 31 6.74 -27.63 10.96
CA GLN A 31 6.55 -26.85 12.16
C GLN A 31 5.13 -27.10 12.69
N THR A 32 5.00 -27.68 13.86
CA THR A 32 3.71 -27.82 14.57
C THR A 32 3.37 -26.48 15.24
N GLU A 33 2.10 -26.25 15.59
CA GLU A 33 1.70 -25.03 16.33
C GLU A 33 2.51 -24.88 17.63
N ALA A 34 2.72 -25.96 18.37
CA ALA A 34 3.50 -25.96 19.60
C ALA A 34 4.97 -25.54 19.40
N THR A 35 5.57 -25.90 18.25
CA THR A 35 6.95 -25.48 17.93
C THR A 35 7.01 -24.10 17.29
N ALA A 36 5.97 -23.69 16.54
CA ALA A 36 5.89 -22.40 15.88
C ALA A 36 5.75 -21.21 16.84
N PHE A 37 5.27 -21.46 18.08
CA PHE A 37 4.98 -20.42 19.07
C PHE A 37 5.66 -20.68 20.42
N SER A 38 6.86 -21.27 20.42
CA SER A 38 7.58 -21.62 21.65
C SER A 38 8.57 -20.54 22.10
N THR A 39 9.25 -19.87 21.19
CA THR A 39 10.32 -18.91 21.48
C THR A 39 10.09 -17.56 20.82
N TYR A 40 10.83 -16.54 21.26
CA TYR A 40 10.80 -15.20 20.68
C TYR A 40 11.05 -15.19 19.16
N ASP A 41 12.07 -15.89 18.69
CA ASP A 41 12.42 -15.97 17.27
C ASP A 41 11.36 -16.69 16.43
N ASN A 42 10.64 -17.62 17.05
CA ASN A 42 9.52 -18.29 16.38
C ASN A 42 8.36 -17.32 16.16
N PHE A 43 8.00 -16.53 17.18
CA PHE A 43 6.99 -15.46 17.03
C PHE A 43 7.42 -14.44 15.98
N LYS A 44 8.67 -14.00 16.01
CA LYS A 44 9.25 -13.08 15.02
C LYS A 44 9.12 -13.63 13.59
N THR A 45 9.55 -14.87 13.38
CA THR A 45 9.48 -15.52 12.06
C THR A 45 8.04 -15.63 11.57
N TYR A 46 7.13 -16.00 12.46
CA TYR A 46 5.71 -16.07 12.13
C TYR A 46 5.13 -14.69 11.78
N ALA A 47 5.45 -13.67 12.59
CA ALA A 47 4.98 -12.29 12.40
C ALA A 47 5.43 -11.69 11.06
N TRP A 48 6.62 -12.03 10.54
CA TRP A 48 7.04 -11.59 9.20
C TRP A 48 6.05 -11.98 8.11
N GLY A 49 5.38 -13.13 8.25
CA GLY A 49 4.34 -13.53 7.32
C GLY A 49 3.10 -12.63 7.34
N LEU A 50 2.87 -11.86 8.42
CA LEU A 50 1.77 -10.90 8.51
C LEU A 50 2.04 -9.62 7.73
N TYR A 51 3.30 -9.22 7.56
CA TYR A 51 3.67 -8.03 6.77
C TYR A 51 3.27 -8.12 5.29
N ASN A 52 2.98 -9.32 4.79
CA ASN A 52 2.43 -9.47 3.45
C ASN A 52 1.03 -8.85 3.27
N ILE A 53 0.38 -8.41 4.35
CA ILE A 53 -0.86 -7.62 4.28
C ILE A 53 -0.63 -6.25 3.61
N PHE A 54 0.57 -5.70 3.72
CA PHE A 54 0.91 -4.44 3.09
C PHE A 54 1.14 -4.64 1.60
N TYR A 55 0.22 -4.12 0.80
CA TYR A 55 0.30 -4.25 -0.65
C TYR A 55 1.52 -3.51 -1.23
N GLY A 56 1.80 -2.29 -0.76
CA GLY A 56 2.86 -1.42 -1.31
C GLY A 56 2.59 -1.13 -2.80
N TYR A 57 3.62 -1.26 -3.63
CA TYR A 57 3.49 -1.13 -5.09
C TYR A 57 3.07 -2.44 -5.80
N GLY A 58 2.60 -3.41 -5.04
CA GLY A 58 2.27 -4.73 -5.56
C GLY A 58 3.50 -5.65 -5.71
N ASN A 59 3.36 -6.69 -6.51
CA ASN A 59 4.41 -7.68 -6.75
C ASN A 59 4.50 -8.10 -8.23
N ASP A 60 3.81 -7.37 -9.13
CA ASP A 60 3.75 -7.68 -10.57
C ASP A 60 3.31 -6.44 -11.36
N GLN A 61 3.00 -6.60 -12.65
CA GLN A 61 2.37 -5.56 -13.51
C GLN A 61 0.93 -5.25 -13.11
N ASN A 62 0.57 -5.51 -11.87
CA ASN A 62 -0.80 -5.32 -11.44
C ASN A 62 -1.13 -3.82 -11.32
N MET A 63 -2.22 -3.40 -11.97
CA MET A 63 -2.74 -2.04 -11.93
C MET A 63 -3.50 -1.73 -10.63
N ASN A 64 -3.69 -2.71 -9.75
CA ASN A 64 -4.49 -2.59 -8.52
C ASN A 64 -3.92 -1.58 -7.53
N TYR A 65 -2.67 -1.15 -7.68
CA TYR A 65 -2.12 -0.07 -6.86
C TYR A 65 -2.95 1.21 -6.93
N PHE A 66 -3.62 1.47 -8.05
CA PHE A 66 -4.44 2.66 -8.26
C PHE A 66 -5.95 2.39 -8.13
N GLU A 67 -6.35 1.21 -7.67
CA GLU A 67 -7.75 0.81 -7.67
C GLU A 67 -8.64 1.77 -6.88
N ASP A 68 -8.20 2.19 -5.71
CA ASP A 68 -8.94 3.16 -4.89
C ASP A 68 -9.07 4.52 -5.57
N GLU A 69 -8.04 4.95 -6.30
CA GLU A 69 -8.05 6.21 -7.04
C GLU A 69 -8.93 6.15 -8.29
N TYR A 70 -9.08 4.98 -8.92
CA TYR A 70 -10.03 4.80 -10.03
C TYR A 70 -11.48 4.75 -9.54
N ASN A 71 -11.69 4.28 -8.33
CA ASN A 71 -12.99 4.24 -7.68
C ASN A 71 -13.39 5.58 -7.05
N ALA A 72 -12.47 6.53 -7.01
CA ALA A 72 -12.69 7.93 -6.70
C ALA A 72 -12.76 8.76 -8.01
N ASP A 73 -12.83 10.07 -7.88
CA ASP A 73 -12.85 11.01 -9.01
C ASP A 73 -11.47 11.59 -9.36
N ASN A 74 -10.41 11.06 -8.76
CA ASN A 74 -9.04 11.58 -8.91
C ASN A 74 -8.34 11.11 -10.17
N MET A 75 -8.62 9.88 -10.61
CA MET A 75 -7.91 9.23 -11.71
C MET A 75 -8.83 8.50 -12.65
N ILE A 76 -8.35 8.30 -13.86
CA ILE A 76 -8.93 7.40 -14.84
C ILE A 76 -7.90 6.41 -15.35
N ARG A 77 -8.38 5.25 -15.75
CA ARG A 77 -7.63 4.29 -16.54
C ARG A 77 -8.19 4.29 -17.96
N ALA A 78 -7.46 4.89 -18.88
CA ALA A 78 -7.80 4.87 -20.27
C ALA A 78 -7.53 3.48 -20.88
N VAL A 79 -8.53 2.62 -20.94
CA VAL A 79 -8.46 1.33 -21.63
C VAL A 79 -9.26 1.39 -22.92
N SER A 80 -8.82 0.63 -23.93
CA SER A 80 -9.58 0.53 -25.18
C SER A 80 -10.98 -0.01 -24.88
N GLY A 81 -12.00 0.85 -25.05
CA GLY A 81 -13.38 0.44 -24.88
C GLY A 81 -14.20 1.21 -23.85
N PHE A 82 -13.76 2.32 -23.32
CA PHE A 82 -14.52 3.25 -22.44
C PHE A 82 -15.17 2.63 -21.20
N GLU A 83 -15.17 1.33 -21.06
CA GLU A 83 -16.00 0.59 -20.08
C GLU A 83 -15.54 0.75 -18.63
N SER A 84 -14.32 1.24 -18.41
CA SER A 84 -13.75 1.40 -17.07
C SER A 84 -13.30 2.83 -16.74
N GLN A 85 -13.57 3.80 -17.59
CA GLN A 85 -13.10 5.18 -17.39
C GLN A 85 -13.73 5.86 -16.19
N TYR A 86 -14.94 5.43 -15.83
CA TYR A 86 -15.71 6.00 -14.74
C TYR A 86 -16.16 4.89 -13.78
N ALA A 87 -15.24 4.03 -13.39
CA ALA A 87 -15.52 2.92 -12.48
C ALA A 87 -16.17 3.38 -11.17
N TYR A 88 -15.77 4.54 -10.64
CA TYR A 88 -16.36 5.15 -9.45
C TYR A 88 -17.89 5.40 -9.57
N GLN A 89 -18.40 5.60 -10.78
CA GLN A 89 -19.84 5.83 -10.99
C GLN A 89 -20.67 4.55 -10.87
N THR A 90 -20.04 3.40 -11.05
CA THR A 90 -20.67 2.08 -11.04
C THR A 90 -20.10 1.16 -9.98
N ALA A 91 -19.03 1.57 -9.30
CA ALA A 91 -18.42 0.79 -8.23
C ALA A 91 -19.43 0.62 -7.09
N ARG A 92 -19.65 -0.62 -6.70
CA ARG A 92 -20.49 -0.99 -5.57
C ARG A 92 -20.07 -2.36 -5.06
N VAL A 93 -20.28 -2.58 -3.78
CA VAL A 93 -20.08 -3.88 -3.18
C VAL A 93 -21.32 -4.73 -3.42
N GLU A 94 -21.17 -5.81 -4.13
CA GLU A 94 -22.26 -6.78 -4.34
C GLU A 94 -22.41 -7.66 -3.10
N ALA A 95 -23.65 -8.11 -2.83
CA ALA A 95 -23.95 -8.97 -1.68
C ALA A 95 -23.18 -10.32 -1.71
N THR A 96 -22.72 -10.72 -2.87
CA THR A 96 -21.95 -11.95 -3.14
C THR A 96 -20.46 -11.70 -3.35
N ASP A 97 -19.99 -10.46 -3.16
CA ASP A 97 -18.57 -10.12 -3.29
C ASP A 97 -17.79 -10.84 -2.21
N THR A 98 -16.85 -11.67 -2.64
CA THR A 98 -15.94 -12.44 -1.77
C THR A 98 -14.50 -12.00 -1.91
N GLU A 99 -14.16 -11.13 -2.84
CA GLU A 99 -12.78 -10.75 -3.13
C GLU A 99 -12.15 -10.01 -1.95
N HIS A 100 -12.86 -9.03 -1.41
CA HIS A 100 -12.40 -8.25 -0.26
C HIS A 100 -12.84 -8.85 1.08
N TRP A 101 -13.78 -9.79 1.09
CA TRP A 101 -14.25 -10.50 2.27
C TRP A 101 -13.31 -11.62 2.68
N ASP A 102 -12.09 -11.27 3.05
CA ASP A 102 -11.01 -12.20 3.38
C ASP A 102 -10.56 -12.08 4.83
N TYR A 103 -10.77 -13.12 5.61
CA TYR A 103 -10.38 -13.24 7.03
C TYR A 103 -9.02 -13.92 7.24
N LYS A 104 -8.28 -14.21 6.19
CA LYS A 104 -7.01 -14.94 6.27
C LYS A 104 -6.01 -14.29 7.24
N TYR A 105 -5.83 -12.98 7.17
CA TYR A 105 -4.90 -12.28 8.06
C TYR A 105 -5.43 -12.14 9.49
N ILE A 106 -6.76 -12.03 9.69
CA ILE A 106 -7.39 -12.09 11.01
C ILE A 106 -7.13 -13.45 11.64
N ARG A 107 -7.40 -14.54 10.91
CA ARG A 107 -7.12 -15.90 11.38
C ARG A 107 -5.64 -16.11 11.73
N ARG A 108 -4.73 -15.57 10.91
CA ARG A 108 -3.27 -15.65 11.19
C ARG A 108 -2.88 -14.86 12.42
N ALA A 109 -3.43 -13.66 12.61
CA ALA A 109 -3.19 -12.87 13.81
C ALA A 109 -3.75 -13.57 15.05
N ASN A 110 -4.98 -14.11 14.98
CA ASN A 110 -5.60 -14.85 16.07
C ASN A 110 -4.78 -16.11 16.44
N LEU A 111 -4.27 -16.85 15.44
CA LEU A 111 -3.43 -18.01 15.70
C LEU A 111 -2.18 -17.64 16.52
N MET A 112 -1.55 -16.52 16.22
CA MET A 112 -0.43 -16.01 17.03
C MET A 112 -0.90 -15.61 18.43
N LEU A 113 -2.01 -14.89 18.54
CA LEU A 113 -2.56 -14.41 19.82
C LEU A 113 -2.97 -15.55 20.75
N ASP A 114 -3.63 -16.57 20.23
CA ASP A 114 -4.09 -17.75 20.99
C ASP A 114 -2.92 -18.56 21.60
N ASN A 115 -1.74 -18.46 21.01
CA ASN A 115 -0.56 -19.22 21.46
C ASN A 115 0.39 -18.42 22.37
N ILE A 116 0.17 -17.12 22.60
CA ILE A 116 1.07 -16.27 23.39
C ILE A 116 1.17 -16.76 24.84
N ASP A 117 0.03 -17.00 25.50
CA ASP A 117 -0.01 -17.30 26.92
C ASP A 117 0.63 -18.66 27.26
N GLY A 118 0.54 -19.62 26.34
CA GLY A 118 1.17 -20.95 26.46
C GLY A 118 2.67 -20.98 26.14
N SER A 119 3.25 -19.88 25.66
CA SER A 119 4.66 -19.80 25.24
C SER A 119 5.61 -19.67 26.44
N SER A 120 6.91 -19.88 26.17
CA SER A 120 7.98 -19.65 27.17
C SER A 120 8.48 -18.19 27.23
N LEU A 121 7.78 -17.26 26.62
CA LEU A 121 8.11 -15.85 26.60
C LEU A 121 7.97 -15.21 28.00
N THR A 122 8.79 -14.22 28.26
CA THR A 122 8.59 -13.31 29.40
C THR A 122 7.34 -12.45 29.20
N GLU A 123 6.76 -11.89 30.27
CA GLU A 123 5.55 -11.08 30.16
C GLU A 123 5.74 -9.88 29.21
N THR A 124 6.88 -9.20 29.27
CA THR A 124 7.20 -8.09 28.36
C THR A 124 7.27 -8.54 26.88
N GLU A 125 7.79 -9.74 26.63
CA GLU A 125 7.81 -10.30 25.27
C GLU A 125 6.40 -10.71 24.79
N LYS A 126 5.58 -11.26 25.71
CA LYS A 126 4.17 -11.56 25.45
C LYS A 126 3.38 -10.28 25.12
N GLU A 127 3.57 -9.22 25.89
CA GLU A 127 2.95 -7.91 25.64
C GLU A 127 3.34 -7.37 24.25
N HIS A 128 4.63 -7.45 23.90
CA HIS A 128 5.09 -7.03 22.58
C HIS A 128 4.43 -7.81 21.46
N TRP A 129 4.48 -9.15 21.48
CA TRP A 129 3.90 -9.97 20.42
C TRP A 129 2.36 -9.89 20.38
N ARG A 130 1.72 -9.71 21.53
CA ARG A 130 0.27 -9.42 21.59
C ARG A 130 -0.04 -8.11 20.89
N SER A 131 0.79 -7.09 21.10
CA SER A 131 0.66 -5.78 20.44
C SER A 131 0.82 -5.90 18.92
N VAL A 132 1.80 -6.66 18.44
CA VAL A 132 1.99 -6.94 17.01
C VAL A 132 0.76 -7.68 16.43
N GLY A 133 0.25 -8.71 17.13
CA GLY A 133 -0.96 -9.43 16.71
C GLY A 133 -2.19 -8.53 16.65
N TYR A 134 -2.39 -7.70 17.66
CA TYR A 134 -3.49 -6.74 17.70
C TYR A 134 -3.39 -5.69 16.58
N PHE A 135 -2.19 -5.20 16.29
CA PHE A 135 -1.97 -4.28 15.18
C PHE A 135 -2.44 -4.89 13.85
N PHE A 136 -1.99 -6.09 13.49
CA PHE A 136 -2.36 -6.72 12.22
C PHE A 136 -3.82 -7.13 12.17
N ARG A 137 -4.40 -7.58 13.29
CA ARG A 137 -5.82 -7.87 13.39
C ARG A 137 -6.65 -6.60 13.17
N ALA A 138 -6.33 -5.53 13.87
CA ALA A 138 -7.00 -4.24 13.75
C ALA A 138 -6.88 -3.66 12.34
N TYR A 139 -5.68 -3.72 11.73
CA TYR A 139 -5.44 -3.24 10.37
C TYR A 139 -6.35 -3.98 9.35
N LYS A 140 -6.43 -5.31 9.45
CA LYS A 140 -7.28 -6.07 8.53
C LYS A 140 -8.78 -5.83 8.79
N TYR A 141 -9.19 -5.72 10.04
CA TYR A 141 -10.57 -5.36 10.37
C TYR A 141 -10.95 -3.96 9.86
N PHE A 142 -10.04 -3.01 9.96
CA PHE A 142 -10.25 -1.68 9.40
C PHE A 142 -10.52 -1.75 7.89
N MET A 143 -9.71 -2.50 7.15
CA MET A 143 -9.92 -2.67 5.70
C MET A 143 -11.30 -3.28 5.39
N ILE A 144 -11.66 -4.41 6.02
CA ILE A 144 -12.94 -5.07 5.75
C ILE A 144 -14.13 -4.20 6.19
N MET A 145 -14.03 -3.55 7.35
CA MET A 145 -15.09 -2.68 7.86
C MET A 145 -15.29 -1.44 6.97
N SER A 146 -14.23 -0.89 6.38
CA SER A 146 -14.38 0.24 5.46
C SER A 146 -15.16 -0.13 4.20
N ASP A 147 -15.04 -1.38 3.73
CA ASP A 147 -15.74 -1.86 2.54
C ASP A 147 -17.17 -2.30 2.85
N PHE A 148 -17.40 -3.03 3.96
CA PHE A 148 -18.64 -3.76 4.21
C PHE A 148 -19.48 -3.23 5.38
N GLY A 149 -18.96 -2.34 6.21
CA GLY A 149 -19.64 -1.85 7.41
C GLY A 149 -19.73 -2.90 8.52
N ASP A 150 -20.91 -3.46 8.76
CA ASP A 150 -21.13 -4.53 9.73
C ASP A 150 -20.45 -5.82 9.29
N ILE A 151 -19.61 -6.40 10.15
CA ILE A 151 -18.84 -7.62 9.86
C ILE A 151 -18.68 -8.47 11.11
N PRO A 152 -18.54 -9.81 11.02
CA PRO A 152 -18.29 -10.65 12.19
C PRO A 152 -16.95 -10.30 12.87
N TRP A 153 -16.99 -10.07 14.18
CA TRP A 153 -15.79 -9.90 15.01
C TRP A 153 -15.34 -11.23 15.61
N ILE A 154 -14.18 -11.72 15.20
CA ILE A 154 -13.63 -13.02 15.57
C ILE A 154 -12.29 -12.83 16.26
N GLU A 155 -12.16 -13.28 17.51
CA GLU A 155 -10.98 -13.07 18.33
C GLU A 155 -10.08 -14.28 18.45
N HIS A 156 -10.57 -15.47 18.07
CA HIS A 156 -9.88 -16.76 18.18
C HIS A 156 -9.88 -17.50 16.84
N VAL A 157 -9.07 -18.53 16.76
CA VAL A 157 -9.08 -19.44 15.61
C VAL A 157 -10.34 -20.29 15.64
N LEU A 158 -11.17 -20.16 14.60
CA LEU A 158 -12.39 -20.95 14.47
C LEU A 158 -12.10 -22.35 13.95
N THR A 159 -12.88 -23.30 14.45
CA THR A 159 -13.00 -24.70 13.96
C THR A 159 -14.35 -24.88 13.25
N ASP A 160 -14.53 -25.99 12.56
CA ASP A 160 -15.79 -26.32 11.87
C ASP A 160 -17.01 -26.37 12.81
N GLU A 161 -16.78 -26.51 14.13
CA GLU A 161 -17.81 -26.55 15.16
C GLU A 161 -18.10 -25.18 15.80
N SER A 162 -17.33 -24.15 15.45
CA SER A 162 -17.46 -22.81 16.05
C SER A 162 -18.77 -22.16 15.67
N PRO A 163 -19.62 -21.76 16.63
CA PRO A 163 -20.92 -21.15 16.36
C PRO A 163 -20.82 -19.80 15.64
N GLU A 164 -19.71 -19.11 15.76
CA GLU A 164 -19.41 -17.82 15.12
C GLU A 164 -19.44 -17.91 13.58
N LEU A 165 -19.21 -19.10 13.01
CA LEU A 165 -19.35 -19.32 11.57
C LEU A 165 -20.75 -19.06 11.02
N TYR A 166 -21.75 -19.16 11.88
CA TYR A 166 -23.15 -19.00 11.53
C TYR A 166 -23.81 -17.80 12.21
N ALA A 167 -23.02 -17.01 12.93
CA ALA A 167 -23.49 -15.81 13.60
C ALA A 167 -23.82 -14.69 12.59
N PRO A 168 -24.77 -13.80 12.91
CA PRO A 168 -24.97 -12.59 12.12
C PRO A 168 -23.71 -11.69 12.18
N ARG A 169 -23.66 -10.71 11.31
CA ARG A 169 -22.62 -9.66 11.37
C ARG A 169 -22.76 -8.87 12.67
N ASP A 170 -21.64 -8.56 13.27
CA ASP A 170 -21.58 -7.60 14.37
C ASP A 170 -21.72 -6.18 13.85
N SER A 171 -22.26 -5.30 14.68
CA SER A 171 -22.45 -3.91 14.28
C SER A 171 -21.10 -3.19 14.06
N ARG A 172 -21.09 -2.23 13.13
CA ARG A 172 -19.95 -1.33 12.94
C ARG A 172 -19.46 -0.72 14.27
N ASP A 173 -20.37 -0.37 15.17
CA ASP A 173 -20.05 0.21 16.47
C ASP A 173 -19.18 -0.73 17.33
N LEU A 174 -19.54 -2.01 17.40
CA LEU A 174 -18.75 -3.02 18.11
C LEU A 174 -17.38 -3.21 17.46
N VAL A 175 -17.38 -3.40 16.15
CA VAL A 175 -16.13 -3.64 15.40
C VAL A 175 -15.19 -2.44 15.50
N ALA A 176 -15.72 -1.23 15.31
CA ALA A 176 -14.93 -0.02 15.39
C ALA A 176 -14.32 0.20 16.79
N LYS A 177 -15.10 -0.05 17.83
CA LYS A 177 -14.60 0.02 19.21
C LYS A 177 -13.46 -0.97 19.43
N ASN A 178 -13.65 -2.22 19.03
CA ASN A 178 -12.66 -3.28 19.23
C ASN A 178 -11.36 -3.03 18.43
N ILE A 179 -11.46 -2.46 17.22
CA ILE A 179 -10.28 -2.02 16.45
C ILE A 179 -9.49 -0.99 17.26
N LEU A 180 -10.15 0.05 17.77
CA LEU A 180 -9.49 1.10 18.53
C LEU A 180 -8.87 0.55 19.83
N GLU A 181 -9.58 -0.30 20.56
CA GLU A 181 -9.07 -0.93 21.80
C GLU A 181 -7.83 -1.79 21.53
N ASN A 182 -7.80 -2.58 20.45
CA ASN A 182 -6.64 -3.36 20.04
C ASN A 182 -5.43 -2.45 19.74
N LEU A 183 -5.65 -1.36 19.00
CA LEU A 183 -4.58 -0.42 18.67
C LEU A 183 -4.09 0.36 19.89
N GLN A 184 -4.98 0.76 20.80
CA GLN A 184 -4.59 1.43 22.04
C GLN A 184 -3.79 0.52 22.95
N TYR A 185 -4.18 -0.75 23.10
CA TYR A 185 -3.36 -1.74 23.78
C TYR A 185 -1.97 -1.85 23.15
N ALA A 186 -1.94 -2.00 21.82
CA ALA A 186 -0.67 -2.12 21.10
C ALA A 186 0.23 -0.89 21.31
N ALA A 187 -0.31 0.32 21.27
CA ALA A 187 0.45 1.55 21.49
C ALA A 187 1.05 1.67 22.91
N GLN A 188 0.43 1.01 23.91
CA GLN A 188 0.88 1.05 25.30
C GLN A 188 1.92 -0.01 25.65
N HIS A 189 1.91 -1.15 24.96
CA HIS A 189 2.65 -2.36 25.34
C HIS A 189 3.70 -2.82 24.32
N ILE A 190 3.69 -2.26 23.11
CA ILE A 190 4.69 -2.62 22.11
C ILE A 190 6.06 -2.05 22.51
N LYS A 191 7.12 -2.76 22.16
CA LYS A 191 8.48 -2.20 22.28
C LYS A 191 8.58 -0.92 21.45
N ALA A 192 9.15 0.12 22.03
CA ALA A 192 9.25 1.43 21.37
C ALA A 192 9.94 1.35 20.01
N GLU A 193 11.04 0.60 19.94
CA GLU A 193 11.85 0.37 18.73
C GLU A 193 11.33 -0.77 17.83
N GLY A 194 10.25 -1.46 18.26
CA GLY A 194 9.81 -2.69 17.61
C GLY A 194 10.79 -3.84 17.75
N ASP A 195 10.90 -4.66 16.70
CA ASP A 195 11.79 -5.82 16.66
C ASP A 195 12.95 -5.65 15.65
N GLY A 196 13.28 -4.45 15.34
CA GLY A 196 14.32 -4.02 14.41
C GLY A 196 13.87 -2.90 13.49
N GLU A 197 14.75 -2.52 12.60
CA GLU A 197 14.49 -1.48 11.62
C GLU A 197 13.29 -1.84 10.74
N ASN A 198 12.48 -0.84 10.40
CA ASN A 198 11.33 -0.97 9.51
C ASN A 198 10.33 -2.08 9.93
N THR A 199 10.13 -2.24 11.25
CA THR A 199 9.14 -3.15 11.83
C THR A 199 8.03 -2.39 12.56
N ILE A 200 6.94 -3.09 12.89
CA ILE A 200 5.87 -2.51 13.71
C ILE A 200 6.44 -2.11 15.07
N ASN A 201 6.33 -0.84 15.39
CA ASN A 201 6.82 -0.19 16.59
C ASN A 201 5.78 0.81 17.12
N ALA A 202 6.09 1.53 18.18
CA ALA A 202 5.15 2.47 18.79
C ALA A 202 4.70 3.58 17.83
N ASP A 203 5.58 4.10 16.98
CA ASP A 203 5.25 5.15 16.02
C ASP A 203 4.35 4.62 14.88
N VAL A 204 4.61 3.41 14.39
CA VAL A 204 3.78 2.76 13.39
C VAL A 204 2.37 2.49 13.92
N VAL A 205 2.26 2.03 15.17
CA VAL A 205 0.95 1.82 15.82
C VAL A 205 0.20 3.15 15.96
N ASN A 206 0.87 4.20 16.43
CA ASN A 206 0.24 5.53 16.55
C ASN A 206 -0.11 6.11 15.18
N ALA A 207 0.69 5.91 14.13
CA ALA A 207 0.35 6.30 12.77
C ALA A 207 -0.94 5.61 12.26
N LEU A 208 -1.11 4.32 12.58
CA LEU A 208 -2.36 3.62 12.26
C LEU A 208 -3.55 4.14 13.10
N ILE A 209 -3.36 4.45 14.38
CA ILE A 209 -4.41 5.08 15.21
C ILE A 209 -4.82 6.42 14.62
N SER A 210 -3.86 7.24 14.17
CA SER A 210 -4.13 8.51 13.52
C SER A 210 -5.00 8.33 12.27
N ARG A 211 -4.59 7.47 11.34
CA ARG A 211 -5.32 7.15 10.11
C ARG A 211 -6.72 6.60 10.40
N TYR A 212 -6.80 5.60 11.25
CA TYR A 212 -8.06 4.94 11.60
C TYR A 212 -9.01 5.87 12.34
N GLY A 213 -8.49 6.61 13.32
CA GLY A 213 -9.28 7.55 14.11
C GLY A 213 -9.87 8.68 13.27
N LEU A 214 -9.09 9.20 12.32
CA LEU A 214 -9.57 10.21 11.36
C LEU A 214 -10.67 9.62 10.47
N PHE A 215 -10.45 8.44 9.90
CA PHE A 215 -11.42 7.77 9.03
C PHE A 215 -12.74 7.49 9.76
N GLU A 216 -12.71 6.79 10.88
CA GLU A 216 -13.92 6.39 11.60
C GLU A 216 -14.62 7.61 12.24
N GLY A 217 -13.85 8.56 12.76
CA GLY A 217 -14.39 9.79 13.34
C GLY A 217 -15.10 10.66 12.32
N THR A 218 -14.53 10.85 11.13
CA THR A 218 -15.17 11.61 10.03
C THR A 218 -16.35 10.84 9.46
N TRP A 219 -16.23 9.52 9.27
CA TRP A 219 -17.36 8.68 8.86
C TRP A 219 -18.56 8.87 9.80
N ARG A 220 -18.36 8.73 11.12
CA ARG A 220 -19.39 8.92 12.11
C ARG A 220 -20.00 10.31 12.08
N LYS A 221 -19.15 11.31 12.01
CA LYS A 221 -19.58 12.72 11.96
C LYS A 221 -20.48 13.01 10.77
N TYR A 222 -20.08 12.57 9.58
CA TYR A 222 -20.82 12.87 8.36
C TYR A 222 -22.07 11.99 8.16
N HIS A 223 -22.11 10.80 8.79
CA HIS A 223 -23.28 9.94 8.76
C HIS A 223 -24.20 10.07 10.00
N GLY A 224 -23.90 11.02 10.88
CA GLY A 224 -24.72 11.28 12.07
C GLY A 224 -24.70 10.15 13.11
N LEU A 225 -23.63 9.36 13.14
CA LEU A 225 -23.43 8.29 14.14
C LEU A 225 -22.86 8.87 15.45
N GLN A 226 -23.03 8.11 16.54
CA GLN A 226 -22.53 8.52 17.86
C GLN A 226 -21.01 8.37 17.94
N ASP A 227 -20.41 8.98 18.97
CA ASP A 227 -19.01 8.81 19.37
C ASP A 227 -17.93 9.23 18.36
N ALA A 228 -18.28 10.07 17.37
CA ALA A 228 -17.31 10.61 16.41
C ALA A 228 -16.10 11.27 17.10
N GLU A 229 -16.34 12.01 18.20
CA GLU A 229 -15.29 12.71 18.94
C GLU A 229 -14.26 11.76 19.55
N THR A 230 -14.66 10.58 20.00
CA THR A 230 -13.77 9.57 20.57
C THR A 230 -12.67 9.18 19.57
N TYR A 231 -13.04 8.93 18.33
CA TYR A 231 -12.11 8.53 17.28
C TYR A 231 -11.25 9.72 16.81
N LEU A 232 -11.84 10.90 16.62
CA LEU A 232 -11.10 12.10 16.24
C LEU A 232 -10.07 12.49 17.31
N ARG A 233 -10.42 12.37 18.57
CA ARG A 233 -9.48 12.63 19.67
C ARG A 233 -8.35 11.61 19.67
N ALA A 234 -8.64 10.33 19.51
CA ALA A 234 -7.63 9.29 19.40
C ALA A 234 -6.66 9.55 18.23
N SER A 235 -7.19 10.03 17.09
CA SER A 235 -6.37 10.44 15.95
C SER A 235 -5.40 11.56 16.31
N VAL A 236 -5.90 12.65 16.91
CA VAL A 236 -5.07 13.80 17.31
C VAL A 236 -3.99 13.41 18.32
N GLU A 237 -4.37 12.69 19.38
CA GLU A 237 -3.42 12.27 20.43
C GLU A 237 -2.32 11.34 19.89
N ALA A 238 -2.66 10.46 18.95
CA ALA A 238 -1.70 9.59 18.30
C ALA A 238 -0.78 10.38 17.33
N SER A 239 -1.36 11.33 16.58
CA SER A 239 -0.59 12.23 15.71
C SER A 239 0.46 13.03 16.49
N GLU A 240 0.08 13.60 17.62
CA GLU A 240 1.00 14.35 18.48
C GLU A 240 2.19 13.50 18.95
N LYS A 241 1.97 12.22 19.27
CA LYS A 241 3.04 11.29 19.64
C LYS A 241 4.01 11.03 18.49
N VAL A 242 3.48 10.79 17.27
CA VAL A 242 4.31 10.59 16.08
C VAL A 242 5.10 11.85 15.76
N MET A 243 4.47 13.02 15.77
CA MET A 243 5.13 14.31 15.51
C MET A 243 6.22 14.66 16.51
N ALA A 244 6.22 14.08 17.70
CA ALA A 244 7.31 14.26 18.66
C ALA A 244 8.62 13.61 18.18
N ASN A 245 8.54 12.53 17.39
CA ASN A 245 9.68 11.78 16.89
C ASN A 245 10.01 12.13 15.42
N TYR A 246 9.01 12.51 14.64
CA TYR A 246 9.16 12.87 13.23
C TYR A 246 8.80 14.35 13.04
N THR A 247 9.82 15.18 12.79
CA THR A 247 9.68 16.65 12.76
C THR A 247 9.95 17.27 11.38
N THR A 248 10.52 16.51 10.46
CA THR A 248 11.00 17.00 9.17
C THR A 248 10.36 16.25 8.02
N LEU A 249 9.93 16.99 7.00
CA LEU A 249 9.51 16.42 5.71
C LEU A 249 10.70 16.34 4.76
N HIS A 250 10.86 15.21 4.11
CA HIS A 250 11.93 15.00 3.14
C HIS A 250 11.81 15.88 1.91
N THR A 251 12.95 16.32 1.42
CA THR A 251 13.11 17.05 0.17
C THR A 251 14.32 16.50 -0.59
N PRO A 252 14.22 16.23 -1.89
CA PRO A 252 13.09 16.52 -2.78
C PRO A 252 11.94 15.51 -2.69
N TYR A 253 10.73 15.97 -3.02
CA TYR A 253 9.48 15.20 -2.88
C TYR A 253 9.44 13.90 -3.69
N ASP A 254 10.03 13.89 -4.88
CA ASP A 254 10.01 12.74 -5.79
C ASP A 254 10.80 11.52 -5.27
N GLU A 255 11.83 11.75 -4.46
CA GLU A 255 12.60 10.66 -3.84
C GLU A 255 11.75 9.75 -2.97
N LEU A 256 10.73 10.29 -2.30
CA LEU A 256 9.81 9.52 -1.46
C LEU A 256 9.11 8.36 -2.19
N PHE A 257 8.99 8.45 -3.51
CA PHE A 257 8.24 7.50 -4.33
C PHE A 257 9.11 6.74 -5.34
N ASN A 258 10.37 7.11 -5.45
CA ASN A 258 11.27 6.61 -6.48
C ASN A 258 12.63 6.16 -5.92
N SER A 259 12.82 6.14 -4.61
CA SER A 259 14.05 5.65 -3.99
C SER A 259 14.11 4.13 -3.96
N GLU A 260 15.28 3.56 -4.23
CA GLU A 260 15.56 2.13 -4.05
C GLU A 260 15.84 1.75 -2.58
N ASP A 261 15.98 2.74 -1.71
CA ASP A 261 16.13 2.55 -0.26
C ASP A 261 15.53 3.74 0.48
N LEU A 262 14.46 3.47 1.22
CA LEU A 262 13.80 4.46 2.09
C LEU A 262 14.31 4.42 3.54
N SER A 263 15.32 3.61 3.83
CA SER A 263 15.94 3.54 5.16
C SER A 263 16.53 4.91 5.55
N GLY A 264 16.16 5.40 6.72
CA GLY A 264 16.63 6.68 7.23
C GLY A 264 16.15 7.93 6.50
N VAL A 265 15.23 7.78 5.53
CA VAL A 265 14.63 8.94 4.84
C VAL A 265 13.68 9.68 5.78
N GLU A 266 13.90 10.98 5.95
CA GLU A 266 13.12 11.83 6.85
C GLU A 266 11.61 11.76 6.57
N GLY A 267 10.82 11.62 7.63
CA GLY A 267 9.38 11.57 7.53
C GLY A 267 8.80 10.24 7.01
N ILE A 268 9.62 9.24 6.73
CA ILE A 268 9.17 7.86 6.47
C ILE A 268 9.07 7.11 7.80
N ILE A 269 7.89 6.58 8.11
CA ILE A 269 7.61 5.88 9.37
C ILE A 269 7.64 4.36 9.16
N LEU A 270 7.08 3.90 8.05
CA LEU A 270 7.13 2.50 7.62
C LEU A 270 7.09 2.44 6.10
N TYR A 271 7.85 1.51 5.53
CA TYR A 271 7.87 1.28 4.08
C TYR A 271 7.92 -0.22 3.76
N LYS A 272 7.49 -0.58 2.57
CA LYS A 272 7.66 -1.93 2.04
C LYS A 272 8.92 -1.96 1.19
N LYS A 273 9.88 -2.76 1.62
CA LYS A 273 11.14 -2.93 0.92
C LYS A 273 10.96 -3.83 -0.30
N TYR A 274 11.61 -3.44 -1.39
CA TYR A 274 11.73 -4.24 -2.60
C TYR A 274 13.20 -4.52 -2.89
N GLU A 275 13.50 -5.73 -3.36
CA GLU A 275 14.86 -6.16 -3.58
C GLU A 275 14.93 -7.16 -4.74
N THR A 276 15.93 -6.98 -5.60
CA THR A 276 16.17 -7.86 -6.75
C THR A 276 16.19 -9.34 -6.34
N ALA A 277 15.51 -10.17 -7.11
CA ALA A 277 15.35 -11.60 -6.91
C ALA A 277 14.57 -12.06 -5.66
N GLN A 278 14.10 -11.14 -4.82
CA GLN A 278 13.28 -11.44 -3.65
C GLN A 278 11.84 -10.98 -3.84
N LEU A 279 11.65 -9.67 -3.98
CA LEU A 279 10.36 -9.05 -4.20
C LEU A 279 10.55 -7.81 -5.09
N CYS A 280 9.91 -7.82 -6.24
CA CYS A 280 9.95 -6.73 -7.20
C CYS A 280 8.52 -6.33 -7.58
N HIS A 281 8.37 -5.15 -8.20
CA HIS A 281 7.10 -4.67 -8.72
C HIS A 281 7.23 -4.15 -10.16
N GLY A 282 6.11 -3.77 -10.77
CA GLY A 282 6.05 -3.28 -12.15
C GLY A 282 5.60 -1.82 -12.29
N LEU A 283 5.44 -1.09 -11.19
CA LEU A 283 4.79 0.23 -11.19
C LEU A 283 5.53 1.26 -12.06
N THR A 284 6.85 1.36 -11.91
CA THR A 284 7.66 2.30 -12.72
C THR A 284 7.55 1.99 -14.21
N ARG A 285 7.62 0.72 -14.60
CA ARG A 285 7.41 0.32 -15.99
C ARG A 285 6.06 0.79 -16.50
N MET A 286 5.00 0.60 -15.73
CA MET A 286 3.66 1.00 -16.12
C MET A 286 3.57 2.49 -16.44
N VAL A 287 4.08 3.35 -15.58
CA VAL A 287 4.01 4.82 -15.80
C VAL A 287 4.97 5.28 -16.90
N ARG A 288 6.03 4.52 -17.24
CA ARG A 288 6.99 4.85 -18.29
C ARG A 288 6.53 4.47 -19.68
N THR A 289 5.76 3.40 -19.82
CA THR A 289 5.49 2.81 -21.14
C THR A 289 4.31 3.44 -21.88
N GLY A 290 3.53 4.24 -21.19
CA GLY A 290 2.28 4.70 -21.75
C GLY A 290 1.22 3.60 -21.97
N GLU A 291 1.59 2.33 -21.75
CA GLU A 291 0.66 1.21 -21.88
C GLU A 291 -0.37 1.19 -20.75
N SER A 292 -0.03 1.75 -19.62
CA SER A 292 -0.91 1.79 -18.46
C SER A 292 -2.09 2.72 -18.63
N LYS A 293 -1.93 3.77 -19.44
CA LYS A 293 -2.95 4.80 -19.67
C LYS A 293 -3.56 5.34 -18.36
N ILE A 294 -2.69 5.62 -17.40
CA ILE A 294 -3.08 6.17 -16.10
C ILE A 294 -3.00 7.67 -16.19
N GLU A 295 -4.11 8.34 -15.97
CA GLU A 295 -4.21 9.78 -16.04
C GLU A 295 -4.95 10.35 -14.83
N MET A 296 -4.58 11.57 -14.44
CA MET A 296 -5.33 12.34 -13.46
C MET A 296 -6.55 12.97 -14.12
N THR A 297 -7.62 13.12 -13.35
CA THR A 297 -8.76 13.94 -13.80
C THR A 297 -8.44 15.42 -13.76
N LYS A 298 -9.20 16.22 -14.50
CA LYS A 298 -9.07 17.68 -14.45
C LYS A 298 -9.31 18.21 -13.02
N ASP A 299 -10.31 17.68 -12.33
CA ASP A 299 -10.65 18.08 -10.96
C ASP A 299 -9.50 17.79 -9.99
N ALA A 300 -8.85 16.64 -10.12
CA ALA A 300 -7.68 16.30 -9.32
C ALA A 300 -6.50 17.26 -9.60
N VAL A 301 -6.26 17.60 -10.86
CA VAL A 301 -5.23 18.60 -11.23
C VAL A 301 -5.58 19.99 -10.71
N ASP A 302 -6.85 20.39 -10.78
CA ASP A 302 -7.32 21.68 -10.30
C ASP A 302 -7.26 21.82 -8.77
N SER A 303 -7.32 20.70 -8.04
CA SER A 303 -7.22 20.68 -6.58
C SER A 303 -5.85 21.14 -6.06
N TYR A 304 -4.80 21.06 -6.87
CA TYR A 304 -3.49 21.59 -6.49
C TYR A 304 -3.54 23.11 -6.40
N LEU A 305 -2.91 23.66 -5.38
CA LEU A 305 -2.84 25.11 -5.18
C LEU A 305 -1.90 25.79 -6.19
N CYS A 306 -2.03 27.10 -6.32
CA CYS A 306 -0.99 27.92 -6.94
C CYS A 306 0.22 28.09 -6.00
N SER A 307 1.35 28.51 -6.52
CA SER A 307 2.59 28.71 -5.75
C SER A 307 2.45 29.74 -4.62
N ASN A 308 1.46 30.64 -4.69
CA ASN A 308 1.09 31.55 -3.62
C ASN A 308 0.16 30.96 -2.55
N GLY A 309 -0.10 29.63 -2.60
CA GLY A 309 -0.93 28.91 -1.64
C GLY A 309 -2.44 29.07 -1.83
N LEU A 310 -2.89 29.71 -2.89
CA LEU A 310 -4.32 29.92 -3.15
C LEU A 310 -4.88 28.89 -4.14
N PRO A 311 -6.14 28.45 -3.96
CA PRO A 311 -6.84 27.64 -4.94
C PRO A 311 -7.00 28.38 -6.29
N ILE A 312 -7.02 27.63 -7.39
CA ILE A 312 -7.15 28.21 -8.75
C ILE A 312 -8.39 29.08 -8.95
N GLY A 313 -9.49 28.77 -8.26
CA GLY A 313 -10.72 29.56 -8.31
C GLY A 313 -10.70 30.86 -7.50
N ASN A 314 -9.63 31.14 -6.74
CA ASN A 314 -9.51 32.38 -5.98
C ASN A 314 -9.11 33.53 -6.92
N VAL A 315 -9.77 34.69 -6.79
CA VAL A 315 -9.53 35.87 -7.63
C VAL A 315 -8.10 36.44 -7.51
N ASN A 316 -7.40 36.11 -6.43
CA ASN A 316 -6.01 36.51 -6.17
C ASN A 316 -5.02 35.39 -6.47
N SER A 317 -5.47 34.29 -7.04
CA SER A 317 -4.57 33.21 -7.44
C SER A 317 -3.69 33.63 -8.62
N GLN A 318 -2.58 32.89 -8.80
CA GLN A 318 -1.70 33.08 -9.94
C GLN A 318 -2.08 32.21 -11.14
N TYR A 319 -3.26 31.59 -11.11
CA TYR A 319 -3.69 30.67 -12.15
C TYR A 319 -3.87 31.36 -13.50
N GLY A 320 -3.16 30.87 -14.52
CA GLY A 320 -3.18 31.44 -15.86
C GLY A 320 -4.41 31.08 -16.71
N GLY A 321 -5.28 30.20 -16.22
CA GLY A 321 -6.50 29.76 -16.89
C GLY A 321 -6.34 28.53 -17.77
N ASP A 322 -7.46 27.97 -18.30
CA ASP A 322 -7.53 26.72 -19.03
C ASP A 322 -7.32 26.82 -20.54
N LYS A 323 -7.20 28.03 -21.07
CA LYS A 323 -7.12 28.24 -22.53
C LYS A 323 -5.77 27.90 -23.12
N ASP A 324 -4.73 27.95 -22.32
CA ASP A 324 -3.37 27.65 -22.70
C ASP A 324 -2.80 26.68 -21.68
N VAL A 325 -2.35 25.55 -22.16
CA VAL A 325 -1.82 24.48 -21.34
C VAL A 325 -0.57 24.88 -20.56
N TYR A 326 0.29 25.68 -21.13
CA TYR A 326 1.46 26.19 -20.39
C TYR A 326 1.02 27.10 -19.23
N ALA A 327 0.03 27.96 -19.48
CA ALA A 327 -0.55 28.83 -18.46
C ALA A 327 -1.24 28.02 -17.34
N GLN A 328 -1.88 26.90 -17.69
CA GLN A 328 -2.53 26.00 -16.73
C GLN A 328 -1.54 25.40 -15.71
N PHE A 329 -0.31 25.16 -16.15
CA PHE A 329 0.74 24.56 -15.31
C PHE A 329 1.70 25.61 -14.72
N THR A 330 1.63 26.87 -15.11
CA THR A 330 2.50 27.92 -14.57
C THR A 330 2.09 28.29 -13.15
N ASP A 331 3.06 28.57 -12.28
CA ASP A 331 2.87 29.02 -10.90
C ASP A 331 1.99 28.09 -10.04
N ARG A 332 2.15 26.79 -10.19
CA ARG A 332 1.45 25.76 -9.41
C ARG A 332 2.34 25.18 -8.32
N ASP A 333 1.72 24.51 -7.37
CA ASP A 333 2.41 23.69 -6.37
C ASP A 333 3.33 22.68 -7.05
N TYR A 334 4.57 22.57 -6.59
CA TYR A 334 5.59 21.71 -7.20
C TYR A 334 5.21 20.22 -7.21
N ARG A 335 4.35 19.78 -6.26
CA ARG A 335 3.85 18.41 -6.23
C ARG A 335 3.03 18.06 -7.47
N LEU A 336 2.38 19.04 -8.11
CA LEU A 336 1.70 18.84 -9.39
C LEU A 336 2.69 18.36 -10.46
N TYR A 337 3.84 19.00 -10.58
CA TYR A 337 4.85 18.68 -11.60
C TYR A 337 5.51 17.31 -11.39
N PHE A 338 5.50 16.81 -10.16
CA PHE A 338 5.95 15.45 -9.85
C PHE A 338 4.86 14.39 -10.00
N THR A 339 3.61 14.79 -10.05
CA THR A 339 2.47 13.87 -10.19
C THR A 339 2.01 13.74 -11.62
N VAL A 340 1.91 14.87 -12.31
CA VAL A 340 1.47 14.97 -13.71
C VAL A 340 2.60 15.52 -14.54
N CYS A 341 2.87 14.90 -15.68
CA CYS A 341 3.90 15.36 -16.59
C CYS A 341 3.62 16.80 -17.04
N PRO A 342 4.52 17.77 -16.77
CA PRO A 342 4.31 19.14 -17.17
C PRO A 342 4.36 19.29 -18.69
N PRO A 343 3.70 20.31 -19.27
CA PRO A 343 3.67 20.54 -20.69
C PRO A 343 5.03 21.07 -21.20
N TYR A 344 5.77 20.25 -21.91
CA TYR A 344 7.00 20.64 -22.60
C TYR A 344 7.20 19.80 -23.85
N ARG A 345 7.98 20.28 -24.78
CA ARG A 345 8.40 19.55 -25.97
C ARG A 345 9.91 19.57 -26.11
N VAL A 346 10.43 18.54 -26.73
CA VAL A 346 11.84 18.42 -27.08
C VAL A 346 11.96 17.83 -28.48
N ASN A 347 13.03 18.19 -29.18
CA ASN A 347 13.44 17.52 -30.42
C ASN A 347 14.29 16.31 -30.09
N LEU A 348 13.92 15.17 -30.60
CA LEU A 348 14.67 13.95 -30.39
C LEU A 348 15.92 13.92 -31.26
N THR A 349 17.04 13.51 -30.69
CA THR A 349 18.28 13.27 -31.42
C THR A 349 18.52 11.79 -31.62
N GLY A 350 18.82 11.42 -32.86
CA GLY A 350 19.10 10.04 -33.25
C GLY A 350 17.87 9.19 -33.59
N ALA A 351 18.07 7.89 -33.84
CA ALA A 351 16.97 6.99 -34.10
C ALA A 351 16.13 6.85 -32.82
N ALA A 352 14.83 7.04 -32.95
CA ALA A 352 13.91 7.06 -31.84
C ALA A 352 14.05 5.82 -30.90
N ALA A 353 14.38 4.67 -31.46
CA ALA A 353 14.55 3.42 -30.70
C ALA A 353 15.88 3.34 -29.88
N THR A 354 16.83 4.24 -30.11
CA THR A 354 18.16 4.18 -29.47
C THR A 354 18.59 5.51 -28.84
N SER A 355 17.82 6.59 -29.05
CA SER A 355 18.17 7.91 -28.55
C SER A 355 17.83 8.07 -27.08
N THR A 356 18.81 8.43 -26.28
CA THR A 356 18.64 8.89 -24.89
C THR A 356 18.74 10.41 -24.79
N GLY A 357 18.98 11.08 -25.92
CA GLY A 357 19.23 12.52 -25.99
C GLY A 357 18.05 13.29 -26.60
N TYR A 358 17.98 14.54 -26.23
CA TYR A 358 17.07 15.50 -26.83
C TYR A 358 17.77 16.86 -27.01
N GLU A 359 17.25 17.62 -27.95
CA GLU A 359 17.61 19.04 -28.12
C GLU A 359 16.40 19.91 -27.76
N LEU A 360 16.67 21.08 -27.25
CA LEU A 360 15.62 22.07 -26.94
C LEU A 360 14.95 22.51 -28.24
N THR A 361 13.63 22.80 -28.14
CA THR A 361 12.85 23.28 -29.30
C THR A 361 13.14 24.73 -29.65
N GLY A 362 13.76 25.50 -28.74
CA GLY A 362 13.88 26.95 -28.83
C GLY A 362 12.59 27.71 -28.42
N ASN A 363 11.57 26.98 -27.97
CA ASN A 363 10.36 27.58 -27.43
C ASN A 363 10.55 27.87 -25.94
N ALA A 364 10.42 29.14 -25.55
CA ALA A 364 10.63 29.58 -24.18
C ALA A 364 9.65 28.92 -23.17
N GLN A 365 8.43 28.57 -23.59
CA GLN A 365 7.45 27.89 -22.73
C GLN A 365 7.86 26.45 -22.45
N ASP A 366 8.38 25.72 -23.43
CA ASP A 366 8.94 24.37 -23.22
C ASP A 366 10.14 24.44 -22.27
N GLU A 367 11.08 25.36 -22.52
CA GLU A 367 12.30 25.51 -21.75
C GLU A 367 12.03 25.93 -20.30
N GLN A 368 10.96 26.69 -20.05
CA GLN A 368 10.55 27.05 -18.69
C GLN A 368 10.33 25.82 -17.82
N PHE A 369 9.57 24.84 -18.31
CA PHE A 369 9.27 23.61 -17.55
C PHE A 369 10.50 22.68 -17.47
N ILE A 370 11.31 22.61 -18.52
CA ILE A 370 12.57 21.86 -18.51
C ILE A 370 13.50 22.40 -17.42
N ASN A 371 13.68 23.71 -17.37
CA ASN A 371 14.52 24.36 -16.36
C ASN A 371 13.93 24.23 -14.94
N LEU A 372 12.60 24.36 -14.80
CA LEU A 372 11.93 24.17 -13.52
C LEU A 372 12.16 22.74 -12.98
N MET A 373 11.93 21.73 -13.81
CA MET A 373 12.16 20.33 -13.41
C MET A 373 13.62 20.06 -13.05
N ALA A 374 14.58 20.67 -13.75
CA ALA A 374 15.98 20.56 -13.40
C ALA A 374 16.34 21.18 -12.04
N GLN A 375 15.56 22.17 -11.59
CA GLN A 375 15.76 22.82 -10.30
C GLN A 375 15.13 22.06 -9.12
N ILE A 376 13.96 21.47 -9.33
CA ILE A 376 13.16 20.88 -8.24
C ILE A 376 13.32 19.37 -8.12
N SER A 377 13.79 18.66 -9.15
CA SER A 377 14.03 17.21 -9.12
C SER A 377 15.36 16.90 -8.49
N GLY A 378 15.41 15.79 -7.77
CA GLY A 378 16.69 15.16 -7.43
C GLY A 378 17.43 14.70 -8.68
N GLU A 379 18.77 14.79 -8.69
CA GLU A 379 19.58 14.41 -9.86
C GLU A 379 19.40 12.95 -10.29
N THR A 380 19.09 12.10 -9.33
CA THR A 380 19.11 10.64 -9.49
C THR A 380 17.74 10.10 -9.93
N TYR A 381 16.63 10.72 -9.54
CA TYR A 381 15.32 10.05 -9.57
C TYR A 381 14.40 10.57 -10.66
N HIS A 382 14.09 11.84 -10.66
CA HIS A 382 13.00 12.35 -11.47
C HIS A 382 13.44 13.45 -12.42
N ARG A 383 14.05 13.04 -13.53
CA ARG A 383 14.31 13.96 -14.64
C ARG A 383 13.18 13.89 -15.64
N LEU A 384 13.13 14.89 -16.50
CA LEU A 384 12.25 14.86 -17.65
C LEU A 384 12.39 13.54 -18.40
N PRO A 385 11.29 12.87 -18.78
CA PRO A 385 11.37 11.62 -19.48
C PRO A 385 12.14 11.79 -20.78
N THR A 386 13.26 11.10 -20.87
CA THR A 386 13.95 10.91 -22.15
C THR A 386 13.30 9.70 -22.84
N LEU A 387 13.15 9.77 -24.13
CA LEU A 387 12.42 8.78 -24.92
C LEU A 387 13.01 7.38 -24.87
N ASN A 388 14.24 7.24 -24.46
CA ASN A 388 14.85 5.94 -24.40
C ASN A 388 15.75 5.85 -23.18
N PHE A 389 15.37 5.04 -22.25
CA PHE A 389 16.22 4.66 -21.16
C PHE A 389 16.50 3.15 -21.23
N LYS A 390 17.75 2.78 -21.50
CA LYS A 390 18.22 1.39 -21.58
C LYS A 390 17.40 0.47 -22.50
N GLY A 391 17.12 0.93 -23.71
CA GLY A 391 16.38 0.15 -24.70
C GLY A 391 14.88 0.18 -24.52
N PHE A 392 14.37 0.95 -23.57
CA PHE A 392 12.95 1.17 -23.41
C PHE A 392 12.50 2.43 -24.11
N TYR A 393 11.49 2.29 -24.90
CA TYR A 393 11.00 3.29 -25.78
C TYR A 393 9.70 3.91 -25.29
N VAL A 394 9.74 5.13 -24.79
CA VAL A 394 8.55 5.96 -24.65
C VAL A 394 8.37 6.68 -25.97
N LYS A 395 7.50 6.18 -26.83
CA LYS A 395 7.32 6.69 -28.20
C LYS A 395 6.86 8.13 -28.26
N GLU A 396 6.18 8.57 -27.25
CA GLU A 396 5.64 9.92 -27.17
C GLU A 396 5.76 10.37 -25.73
N GLN A 397 6.03 11.64 -25.51
CA GLN A 397 6.08 12.16 -24.16
C GLN A 397 4.70 12.03 -23.53
N PRO A 398 4.61 11.63 -22.27
CA PRO A 398 3.34 11.48 -21.59
C PRO A 398 2.76 12.85 -21.29
N HIS A 399 2.21 13.50 -22.31
CA HIS A 399 1.51 14.72 -22.09
C HIS A 399 0.32 14.87 -23.05
N PHE A 400 -0.61 15.75 -22.70
CA PHE A 400 -1.89 15.97 -23.38
C PHE A 400 -1.79 16.24 -24.90
N THR A 401 -0.62 16.58 -25.42
CA THR A 401 -0.44 16.75 -26.88
C THR A 401 -0.19 15.43 -27.61
N SER A 402 -0.02 14.33 -26.90
CA SER A 402 0.20 13.00 -27.48
C SER A 402 -1.08 12.29 -27.92
N TYR A 403 -2.19 13.01 -27.97
CA TYR A 403 -3.46 12.41 -28.35
C TYR A 403 -3.43 11.90 -29.80
N ASN A 404 -3.48 10.60 -29.98
CA ASN A 404 -3.66 9.94 -31.27
C ASN A 404 -4.55 8.70 -31.15
N TRP A 405 -5.82 8.87 -31.46
CA TRP A 405 -6.81 7.80 -31.49
C TRP A 405 -6.45 6.61 -32.37
N SER A 406 -5.66 6.82 -33.40
CA SER A 406 -5.34 5.78 -34.36
C SER A 406 -4.25 4.81 -33.93
N THR A 407 -3.49 5.18 -32.90
CA THR A 407 -2.44 4.33 -32.32
C THR A 407 -2.69 4.16 -30.84
N ALA A 408 -3.64 3.31 -30.51
CA ALA A 408 -4.25 3.13 -29.17
C ALA A 408 -3.30 2.87 -28.00
N TRP A 409 -2.02 2.69 -28.23
CA TRP A 409 -1.04 2.35 -27.21
C TRP A 409 -0.53 3.53 -26.38
N ASN A 410 -0.61 4.77 -26.92
CA ASN A 410 0.01 5.95 -26.30
C ASN A 410 -0.92 7.16 -26.26
N ALA A 411 -2.22 6.96 -26.37
CA ALA A 411 -3.18 8.07 -26.37
C ALA A 411 -3.46 8.53 -24.93
N SER A 412 -3.28 9.82 -24.68
CA SER A 412 -3.85 10.49 -23.53
C SER A 412 -5.31 10.82 -23.82
N GLU A 413 -6.20 10.59 -22.89
CA GLU A 413 -7.62 10.91 -23.02
C GLU A 413 -7.99 12.19 -22.28
N MET A 414 -7.35 12.45 -21.13
CA MET A 414 -7.56 13.63 -20.32
C MET A 414 -6.44 14.66 -20.47
N GLY A 415 -5.28 14.25 -20.93
CA GLY A 415 -4.11 15.10 -21.08
C GLY A 415 -3.24 15.24 -19.83
N PHE A 416 -3.59 14.55 -18.74
CA PHE A 416 -2.91 14.69 -17.45
C PHE A 416 -2.24 13.39 -17.06
N TRP A 417 -1.25 13.00 -17.85
CA TRP A 417 -0.55 11.77 -17.68
C TRP A 417 0.17 11.68 -16.34
N MET A 418 -0.13 10.62 -15.58
CA MET A 418 0.56 10.37 -14.33
C MET A 418 1.99 9.89 -14.57
N TRP A 419 2.95 10.50 -13.86
CA TRP A 419 4.33 10.07 -13.88
C TRP A 419 5.00 10.03 -12.51
N LYS A 420 4.27 10.16 -11.44
CA LYS A 420 4.77 10.23 -10.06
C LYS A 420 5.80 9.15 -9.71
N TYR A 421 5.63 7.96 -10.27
CA TYR A 421 6.47 6.79 -10.04
C TYR A 421 7.47 6.56 -11.19
N TYR A 422 7.66 7.55 -12.03
CA TYR A 422 8.65 7.53 -13.10
C TYR A 422 10.04 7.77 -12.50
N ASN A 423 11.00 6.87 -12.78
CA ASN A 423 12.40 7.03 -12.38
C ASN A 423 13.33 6.52 -13.47
N ILE A 424 14.62 6.70 -13.26
CA ILE A 424 15.69 6.37 -14.21
C ILE A 424 16.54 5.18 -13.75
N HIS A 425 16.15 4.48 -12.69
CA HIS A 425 16.93 3.35 -12.19
C HIS A 425 17.11 2.26 -13.25
N THR A 426 18.27 1.64 -13.20
CA THR A 426 18.72 0.63 -14.16
C THR A 426 17.76 -0.55 -14.24
N ASP A 427 17.29 -1.00 -13.08
CA ASP A 427 16.47 -2.19 -12.95
C ASP A 427 15.00 -1.92 -13.21
N CYS A 428 14.62 -0.64 -13.31
CA CYS A 428 13.30 -0.20 -13.75
C CYS A 428 13.13 -0.24 -15.28
N THR A 429 13.72 -1.24 -15.94
CA THR A 429 13.67 -1.42 -17.40
C THR A 429 12.43 -2.18 -17.83
N ASN A 430 12.39 -2.59 -19.06
CA ASN A 430 11.34 -3.27 -19.81
C ASN A 430 10.70 -4.47 -19.17
N ALA A 431 11.42 -5.17 -18.31
CA ALA A 431 10.92 -6.43 -17.79
C ALA A 431 9.87 -6.17 -16.71
N THR A 432 8.83 -6.95 -16.76
CA THR A 432 7.79 -7.02 -15.72
C THR A 432 8.39 -7.47 -14.41
N GLY A 433 7.99 -6.84 -13.31
CA GLY A 433 8.33 -7.33 -11.98
C GLY A 433 9.83 -7.26 -11.62
N VAL A 434 10.54 -6.26 -12.12
CA VAL A 434 11.97 -6.05 -11.81
C VAL A 434 12.24 -4.72 -11.11
N ASN A 435 11.21 -3.92 -10.84
CA ASN A 435 11.39 -2.65 -10.15
C ASN A 435 11.61 -2.87 -8.66
N THR A 436 12.55 -2.14 -8.09
CA THR A 436 13.02 -2.30 -6.71
C THR A 436 12.88 -1.03 -5.87
N THR A 437 12.17 -0.02 -6.37
CA THR A 437 11.90 1.18 -5.57
C THR A 437 10.97 0.87 -4.41
N ASP A 438 11.32 1.33 -3.22
CA ASP A 438 10.59 1.07 -1.99
C ASP A 438 9.26 1.84 -1.94
N ALA A 439 8.24 1.23 -1.35
CA ALA A 439 6.91 1.82 -1.22
C ALA A 439 6.68 2.39 0.17
N PRO A 440 6.50 3.71 0.34
CA PRO A 440 6.13 4.27 1.64
C PRO A 440 4.73 3.81 2.04
N LEU A 441 4.57 3.32 3.29
CA LEU A 441 3.31 2.85 3.86
C LEU A 441 2.71 3.85 4.84
N PHE A 442 3.54 4.42 5.71
CA PHE A 442 3.17 5.48 6.63
C PHE A 442 4.20 6.60 6.55
N ARG A 443 3.74 7.83 6.43
CA ARG A 443 4.57 9.03 6.30
C ARG A 443 4.08 10.14 7.22
N LEU A 444 5.02 10.97 7.71
CA LEU A 444 4.70 12.13 8.54
C LEU A 444 3.65 13.06 7.92
N VAL A 445 3.70 13.27 6.60
CA VAL A 445 2.77 14.17 5.91
C VAL A 445 1.30 13.75 6.02
N GLU A 446 1.04 12.47 6.22
CA GLU A 446 -0.31 11.96 6.47
C GLU A 446 -0.79 12.26 7.89
N ILE A 447 0.16 12.38 8.82
CA ILE A 447 -0.09 12.58 10.25
C ILE A 447 -0.38 14.07 10.55
N LEU A 448 0.22 14.98 9.78
CA LEU A 448 0.04 16.43 9.90
C LEU A 448 -1.37 16.89 9.49
#